data_032fb5a2580b0ff37e8a3d168573038f
#
_entry.id   032fb5a2580b0ff37e8a3d168573038f
#
_cell.length_a   1.000
_cell.length_b   1.000
_cell.length_c   1.000
_cell.angle_alpha   90.00
_cell.angle_beta   90.00
_cell.angle_gamma   90.00
#
_symmetry.space_group_name_H-M   'P 1'
#
loop_
_entity.id
_entity.type
_entity.pdbx_description
1 polymer ?
#
loop_
_entity_poly.entity_id
_entity_poly.type
_entity_poly.pdbx_seq_one_letter_code
_entity_poly.pdbx_strand_id
1 'polypeptide(L)'
;FNPPTLAHMSIIEGAAKSFSRVVVMHAAISPFKPAVKRIPGEDRLAMLKKMCCDLSNVDVSSYELDEKGISYTFKTVQHLKGVYSSEIYLVIGSDNIDSLNRWKNFDELKKDVIFYIVPRPFFAFGEHEEKILGALGCRYVAADFSGKPGSSTIVPLAKAFHKLHEVVPDVVAEYIESGNLFTSLEYVEKIYDRFRVKPERREHIYRTAVTAAALAAKYSADVEKIITAAVLHDAGKYVSVRQLEDEGFVFDSEAHDCPPAVEHCYTGEVIARDVAHIDDREILRAIRLHTTGDADMTTLEKIIFCADYIEYGRTTPGVETIRREAFINLDKAMIMIIDS
;
A
#
# COMPACT_ATOMS: atom_id res chain seq x y z
N PHE A 1 8.82 4.90 -6.92
CA PHE A 1 7.87 6.02 -7.04
C PHE A 1 6.78 5.71 -8.08
N ASN A 2 5.55 5.43 -7.66
CA ASN A 2 4.42 5.16 -8.56
C ASN A 2 3.08 5.51 -7.88
N PRO A 3 2.83 6.78 -7.55
CA PRO A 3 3.66 7.98 -7.67
C PRO A 3 4.61 8.20 -6.47
N PRO A 4 5.37 9.33 -6.43
CA PRO A 4 6.02 9.79 -5.21
C PRO A 4 4.96 10.19 -4.17
N THR A 5 5.25 9.90 -2.88
CA THR A 5 4.34 10.12 -1.75
C THR A 5 4.97 11.00 -0.67
N LEU A 6 4.19 11.45 0.31
CA LEU A 6 4.70 12.17 1.48
C LEU A 6 5.76 11.33 2.26
N ALA A 7 5.64 10.01 2.24
CA ALA A 7 6.65 9.12 2.81
C ALA A 7 7.99 9.19 2.05
N HIS A 8 7.95 9.25 0.72
CA HIS A 8 9.17 9.45 -0.08
C HIS A 8 9.76 10.84 0.14
N MET A 9 8.92 11.88 0.19
CA MET A 9 9.37 13.25 0.43
C MET A 9 10.09 13.38 1.77
N SER A 10 9.54 12.79 2.86
CA SER A 10 10.19 12.85 4.18
C SER A 10 11.57 12.20 4.21
N ILE A 11 11.79 11.12 3.44
CA ILE A 11 13.10 10.48 3.31
C ILE A 11 14.06 11.36 2.51
N ILE A 12 13.60 11.95 1.42
CA ILE A 12 14.44 12.83 0.57
C ILE A 12 14.84 14.09 1.35
N GLU A 13 13.91 14.71 2.06
CA GLU A 13 14.19 15.88 2.90
C GLU A 13 15.15 15.57 4.06
N GLY A 14 14.99 14.41 4.71
CA GLY A 14 15.90 13.95 5.73
C GLY A 14 17.30 13.70 5.18
N ALA A 15 17.41 13.03 4.05
CA ALA A 15 18.68 12.82 3.37
C ALA A 15 19.31 14.16 2.90
N ALA A 16 18.51 15.10 2.41
CA ALA A 16 19.00 16.42 1.98
C ALA A 16 19.61 17.23 3.13
N LYS A 17 19.17 17.01 4.38
CA LYS A 17 19.76 17.62 5.57
C LYS A 17 21.09 16.95 5.97
N SER A 18 21.23 15.65 5.68
CA SER A 18 22.39 14.85 6.12
C SER A 18 23.55 14.86 5.11
N PHE A 19 23.25 15.12 3.82
CA PHE A 19 24.23 15.01 2.74
C PHE A 19 24.33 16.30 1.93
N SER A 20 25.53 16.59 1.43
CA SER A 20 25.79 17.76 0.56
C SER A 20 25.13 17.63 -0.81
N ARG A 21 24.88 16.40 -1.27
CA ARG A 21 24.16 16.11 -2.52
C ARG A 21 23.35 14.84 -2.37
N VAL A 22 22.12 14.85 -2.86
CA VAL A 22 21.23 13.69 -2.92
C VAL A 22 20.82 13.48 -4.37
N VAL A 23 20.96 12.25 -4.87
CA VAL A 23 20.48 11.85 -6.20
C VAL A 23 19.28 10.93 -6.03
N VAL A 24 18.10 11.42 -6.44
CA VAL A 24 16.87 10.63 -6.43
C VAL A 24 16.80 9.83 -7.72
N MET A 25 16.97 8.53 -7.62
CA MET A 25 16.96 7.62 -8.76
C MET A 25 15.56 7.02 -8.95
N HIS A 26 15.04 7.14 -10.16
CA HIS A 26 13.70 6.69 -10.50
C HIS A 26 13.73 5.37 -11.28
N ALA A 27 13.34 4.27 -10.61
CA ALA A 27 13.32 2.95 -11.21
C ALA A 27 12.36 2.84 -12.42
N ALA A 28 12.85 2.33 -13.56
CA ALA A 28 12.00 1.97 -14.69
C ALA A 28 11.09 0.80 -14.28
N ILE A 29 11.67 -0.36 -13.96
CA ILE A 29 10.97 -1.54 -13.46
C ILE A 29 11.73 -2.09 -12.25
N SER A 30 11.09 -2.15 -11.09
CA SER A 30 11.67 -2.79 -9.90
C SER A 30 11.69 -4.31 -10.07
N PRO A 31 12.84 -4.98 -9.83
CA PRO A 31 12.95 -6.44 -9.94
C PRO A 31 12.04 -7.20 -8.97
N PHE A 32 11.70 -6.59 -7.83
CA PHE A 32 10.82 -7.19 -6.82
C PHE A 32 9.33 -6.92 -7.03
N LYS A 33 8.98 -6.07 -8.01
CA LYS A 33 7.59 -5.70 -8.34
C LYS A 33 7.39 -5.62 -9.86
N PRO A 34 7.70 -6.67 -10.63
CA PRO A 34 7.63 -6.61 -12.10
C PRO A 34 6.20 -6.48 -12.63
N ALA A 35 5.24 -7.11 -11.96
CA ALA A 35 3.83 -7.18 -12.39
C ALA A 35 2.97 -5.97 -11.97
N VAL A 36 3.49 -5.06 -11.14
CA VAL A 36 2.70 -3.90 -10.70
C VAL A 36 2.40 -2.98 -11.89
N LYS A 37 1.12 -2.69 -12.12
CA LYS A 37 0.67 -1.71 -13.11
C LYS A 37 1.25 -0.33 -12.76
N ARG A 38 1.95 0.28 -13.71
CA ARG A 38 2.60 1.58 -13.52
C ARG A 38 2.04 2.59 -14.50
N ILE A 39 1.96 3.83 -14.04
CA ILE A 39 1.78 4.95 -14.96
C ILE A 39 3.09 5.17 -15.75
N PRO A 40 3.03 5.89 -16.90
CA PRO A 40 4.21 6.18 -17.71
C PRO A 40 5.40 6.70 -16.89
N GLY A 41 6.61 6.30 -17.28
CA GLY A 41 7.84 6.71 -16.58
C GLY A 41 8.07 8.21 -16.59
N GLU A 42 7.65 8.86 -17.67
CA GLU A 42 7.74 10.32 -17.84
C GLU A 42 6.87 11.07 -16.81
N ASP A 43 5.64 10.61 -16.57
CA ASP A 43 4.75 11.19 -15.55
C ASP A 43 5.34 11.02 -14.15
N ARG A 44 5.89 9.83 -13.85
CA ARG A 44 6.53 9.56 -12.55
C ARG A 44 7.76 10.45 -12.33
N LEU A 45 8.57 10.66 -13.38
CA LEU A 45 9.73 11.54 -13.37
C LEU A 45 9.31 13.02 -13.21
N ALA A 46 8.25 13.45 -13.92
CA ALA A 46 7.73 14.81 -13.83
C ALA A 46 7.24 15.12 -12.40
N MET A 47 6.50 14.20 -11.78
CA MET A 47 6.07 14.34 -10.39
C MET A 47 7.24 14.42 -9.41
N LEU A 48 8.29 13.60 -9.59
CA LEU A 48 9.50 13.68 -8.75
C LEU A 48 10.21 15.01 -8.89
N LYS A 49 10.38 15.51 -10.11
CA LYS A 49 11.01 16.82 -10.36
C LYS A 49 10.23 17.95 -9.71
N LYS A 50 8.88 17.93 -9.82
CA LYS A 50 8.03 18.91 -9.14
C LYS A 50 8.16 18.83 -7.62
N MET A 51 8.14 17.60 -7.06
CA MET A 51 8.27 17.38 -5.62
C MET A 51 9.61 17.88 -5.04
N CYS A 52 10.69 17.79 -5.80
CA CYS A 52 12.04 18.12 -5.35
C CYS A 52 12.52 19.52 -5.77
N CYS A 53 11.69 20.33 -6.45
CA CYS A 53 12.13 21.58 -7.08
C CYS A 53 12.73 22.61 -6.10
N ASP A 54 12.29 22.62 -4.85
CA ASP A 54 12.74 23.57 -3.82
C ASP A 54 13.94 23.05 -3.00
N LEU A 55 14.42 21.84 -3.30
CA LEU A 55 15.56 21.23 -2.61
C LEU A 55 16.84 21.44 -3.42
N SER A 56 17.63 22.44 -3.06
CA SER A 56 18.79 22.92 -3.83
C SER A 56 19.94 21.91 -4.00
N ASN A 57 20.01 20.90 -3.11
CA ASN A 57 21.04 19.86 -3.14
C ASN A 57 20.48 18.47 -3.56
N VAL A 58 19.28 18.44 -4.16
CA VAL A 58 18.62 17.22 -4.62
C VAL A 58 18.51 17.23 -6.15
N ASP A 59 19.11 16.23 -6.77
CA ASP A 59 19.03 15.99 -8.22
C ASP A 59 18.10 14.80 -8.51
N VAL A 60 17.18 14.94 -9.45
CA VAL A 60 16.32 13.84 -9.93
C VAL A 60 16.87 13.30 -11.24
N SER A 61 17.30 12.03 -11.24
CA SER A 61 17.92 11.39 -12.40
C SER A 61 16.93 10.54 -13.19
N SER A 62 17.00 10.62 -14.53
CA SER A 62 16.28 9.75 -15.47
C SER A 62 17.07 8.50 -15.87
N TYR A 63 18.29 8.31 -15.40
CA TYR A 63 19.23 7.28 -15.87
C TYR A 63 18.59 5.89 -15.99
N GLU A 64 17.88 5.43 -14.96
CA GLU A 64 17.27 4.09 -15.00
C GLU A 64 16.07 4.00 -15.98
N LEU A 65 15.39 5.11 -16.28
CA LEU A 65 14.37 5.15 -17.35
C LEU A 65 15.01 5.08 -18.73
N ASP A 66 16.11 5.77 -18.92
CA ASP A 66 16.83 5.86 -20.21
C ASP A 66 17.44 4.51 -20.57
N GLU A 67 17.94 3.76 -19.57
CA GLU A 67 18.47 2.40 -19.73
C GLU A 67 17.45 1.36 -20.16
N LYS A 68 16.16 1.62 -19.96
CA LYS A 68 15.01 0.73 -20.22
C LYS A 68 15.13 -0.67 -19.60
N GLY A 69 14.01 -1.22 -19.14
CA GLY A 69 13.95 -2.57 -18.56
C GLY A 69 14.09 -2.59 -17.03
N ILE A 70 14.63 -3.68 -16.47
CA ILE A 70 14.72 -3.91 -15.04
C ILE A 70 15.85 -3.07 -14.44
N SER A 71 15.52 -2.23 -13.47
CA SER A 71 16.46 -1.40 -12.73
C SER A 71 17.16 -2.22 -11.63
N TYR A 72 18.44 -2.40 -11.75
CA TYR A 72 19.27 -3.05 -10.73
C TYR A 72 20.16 -2.03 -10.03
N THR A 73 20.03 -1.90 -8.73
CA THR A 73 20.80 -0.95 -7.89
C THR A 73 22.31 -1.05 -8.10
N PHE A 74 22.83 -2.24 -8.33
CA PHE A 74 24.25 -2.44 -8.67
C PHE A 74 24.66 -1.61 -9.90
N LYS A 75 23.90 -1.66 -11.01
CA LYS A 75 24.22 -0.89 -12.23
C LYS A 75 24.15 0.61 -11.97
N THR A 76 23.14 1.04 -11.21
CA THR A 76 22.96 2.45 -10.83
C THR A 76 24.16 2.96 -10.04
N VAL A 77 24.64 2.18 -9.06
CA VAL A 77 25.83 2.55 -8.28
C VAL A 77 27.09 2.60 -9.15
N GLN A 78 27.29 1.64 -10.07
CA GLN A 78 28.42 1.69 -11.00
C GLN A 78 28.39 2.94 -11.89
N HIS A 79 27.22 3.33 -12.39
CA HIS A 79 27.06 4.57 -13.13
C HIS A 79 27.44 5.79 -12.28
N LEU A 80 26.90 5.89 -11.06
CA LEU A 80 27.18 7.00 -10.17
C LEU A 80 28.66 7.10 -9.78
N LYS A 81 29.37 5.99 -9.61
CA LYS A 81 30.81 5.97 -9.39
C LYS A 81 31.60 6.52 -10.58
N GLY A 82 31.09 6.37 -11.80
CA GLY A 82 31.67 6.98 -12.99
C GLY A 82 31.45 8.50 -13.07
N VAL A 83 30.42 9.00 -12.41
CA VAL A 83 30.04 10.43 -12.43
C VAL A 83 30.61 11.19 -11.22
N TYR A 84 30.63 10.54 -10.05
CA TYR A 84 31.03 11.15 -8.78
C TYR A 84 32.24 10.44 -8.17
N SER A 85 33.23 11.21 -7.74
CA SER A 85 34.43 10.67 -7.04
C SER A 85 34.22 10.49 -5.54
N SER A 86 33.04 10.81 -5.02
CA SER A 86 32.69 10.76 -3.61
C SER A 86 32.26 9.37 -3.16
N GLU A 87 32.32 9.11 -1.87
CA GLU A 87 31.71 7.94 -1.25
C GLU A 87 30.18 7.97 -1.44
N ILE A 88 29.56 6.83 -1.76
CA ILE A 88 28.15 6.71 -2.05
C ILE A 88 27.43 6.13 -0.84
N TYR A 89 26.47 6.89 -0.31
CA TYR A 89 25.51 6.42 0.69
C TYR A 89 24.22 5.98 -0.02
N LEU A 90 23.89 4.70 0.09
CA LEU A 90 22.68 4.13 -0.50
C LEU A 90 21.55 4.17 0.53
N VAL A 91 20.60 5.09 0.35
CA VAL A 91 19.45 5.26 1.24
C VAL A 91 18.45 4.13 1.01
N ILE A 92 18.17 3.35 2.04
CA ILE A 92 17.16 2.28 2.04
C ILE A 92 16.29 2.34 3.30
N GLY A 93 15.05 1.89 3.18
CA GLY A 93 14.20 1.65 4.36
C GLY A 93 14.60 0.38 5.09
N SER A 94 14.43 0.34 6.40
CA SER A 94 14.69 -0.85 7.24
C SER A 94 13.92 -2.09 6.78
N ASP A 95 12.76 -1.91 6.12
CA ASP A 95 11.96 -2.98 5.51
C ASP A 95 12.66 -3.74 4.35
N ASN A 96 13.81 -3.25 3.87
CA ASN A 96 14.57 -3.91 2.80
C ASN A 96 15.69 -4.82 3.32
N ILE A 97 16.06 -4.75 4.59
CA ILE A 97 17.24 -5.41 5.14
C ILE A 97 17.18 -6.92 4.98
N ASP A 98 16.04 -7.55 5.27
CA ASP A 98 15.82 -9.01 5.15
C ASP A 98 15.99 -9.53 3.71
N SER A 99 15.92 -8.65 2.72
CA SER A 99 15.98 -8.99 1.30
C SER A 99 17.30 -8.63 0.61
N LEU A 100 18.23 -7.98 1.30
CA LEU A 100 19.47 -7.46 0.69
C LEU A 100 20.31 -8.55 0.00
N ASN A 101 20.39 -9.73 0.61
CA ASN A 101 21.14 -10.87 0.05
C ASN A 101 20.57 -11.39 -1.29
N ARG A 102 19.33 -11.03 -1.63
CA ARG A 102 18.69 -11.38 -2.91
C ARG A 102 18.90 -10.33 -4.00
N TRP A 103 19.56 -9.22 -3.67
CA TRP A 103 19.82 -8.17 -4.65
C TRP A 103 20.91 -8.64 -5.64
N LYS A 104 20.70 -8.31 -6.90
CA LYS A 104 21.64 -8.71 -7.96
C LYS A 104 23.04 -8.12 -7.73
N ASN A 105 24.06 -8.98 -7.80
CA ASN A 105 25.46 -8.62 -7.56
C ASN A 105 25.68 -7.95 -6.19
N PHE A 106 25.00 -8.44 -5.15
CA PHE A 106 25.04 -7.85 -3.83
C PHE A 106 26.46 -7.80 -3.23
N ASP A 107 27.28 -8.85 -3.42
CA ASP A 107 28.64 -8.90 -2.88
C ASP A 107 29.59 -7.84 -3.48
N GLU A 108 29.29 -7.35 -4.65
CA GLU A 108 30.00 -6.22 -5.25
C GLU A 108 29.38 -4.89 -4.81
N LEU A 109 28.06 -4.81 -4.83
CA LEU A 109 27.32 -3.62 -4.39
C LEU A 109 27.74 -3.17 -2.98
N LYS A 110 27.79 -4.10 -2.02
CA LYS A 110 28.13 -3.79 -0.62
C LYS A 110 29.54 -3.24 -0.41
N LYS A 111 30.47 -3.48 -1.34
CA LYS A 111 31.82 -2.91 -1.30
C LYS A 111 31.85 -1.45 -1.75
N ASP A 112 30.91 -1.10 -2.61
CA ASP A 112 30.85 0.21 -3.28
C ASP A 112 30.00 1.25 -2.57
N VAL A 113 29.20 0.84 -1.55
CA VAL A 113 28.30 1.75 -0.84
C VAL A 113 28.42 1.64 0.69
N ILE A 114 27.96 2.67 1.35
CA ILE A 114 27.51 2.63 2.75
C ILE A 114 26.00 2.66 2.76
N PHE A 115 25.36 1.69 3.39
CA PHE A 115 23.91 1.66 3.51
C PHE A 115 23.45 2.71 4.54
N TYR A 116 22.64 3.66 4.12
CA TYR A 116 22.02 4.65 5.00
C TYR A 116 20.60 4.17 5.31
N ILE A 117 20.40 3.63 6.52
CA ILE A 117 19.19 2.92 6.93
C ILE A 117 18.19 3.90 7.52
N VAL A 118 17.06 4.10 6.87
CA VAL A 118 15.95 4.91 7.38
C VAL A 118 14.93 4.01 8.05
N PRO A 119 14.71 4.13 9.37
CA PRO A 119 13.66 3.39 10.07
C PRO A 119 12.28 3.65 9.45
N ARG A 120 11.50 2.60 9.26
CA ARG A 120 10.14 2.69 8.73
C ARG A 120 9.11 2.35 9.81
N PRO A 121 7.91 2.94 9.79
CA PRO A 121 6.83 2.50 10.64
C PRO A 121 6.59 1.00 10.51
N PHE A 122 6.40 0.30 11.61
CA PHE A 122 6.25 -1.16 11.72
C PHE A 122 7.50 -2.00 11.36
N PHE A 123 8.59 -1.38 10.92
CA PHE A 123 9.88 -2.02 10.65
C PHE A 123 10.96 -1.24 11.39
N ALA A 124 11.01 -1.47 12.71
CA ALA A 124 12.02 -0.83 13.55
C ALA A 124 13.43 -1.24 13.09
N PHE A 125 14.39 -0.33 13.24
CA PHE A 125 15.79 -0.68 13.09
C PHE A 125 16.36 -0.94 14.50
N GLY A 126 16.88 -2.13 14.72
CA GLY A 126 17.40 -2.55 16.02
C GLY A 126 18.35 -3.74 15.93
N GLU A 127 18.52 -4.44 17.03
CA GLU A 127 19.52 -5.52 17.18
C GLU A 127 19.38 -6.65 16.16
N HIS A 128 18.16 -6.95 15.72
CA HIS A 128 17.91 -7.97 14.68
C HIS A 128 18.49 -7.56 13.34
N GLU A 129 18.18 -6.35 12.87
CA GLU A 129 18.63 -5.78 11.60
C GLU A 129 20.14 -5.55 11.61
N GLU A 130 20.70 -5.13 12.74
CA GLU A 130 22.16 -4.98 12.91
C GLU A 130 22.88 -6.33 12.78
N LYS A 131 22.34 -7.40 13.35
CA LYS A 131 22.89 -8.75 13.20
C LYS A 131 22.90 -9.20 11.74
N ILE A 132 21.82 -8.93 10.99
CA ILE A 132 21.74 -9.27 9.56
C ILE A 132 22.80 -8.50 8.78
N LEU A 133 22.88 -7.17 8.95
CA LEU A 133 23.87 -6.33 8.26
C LEU A 133 25.31 -6.73 8.58
N GLY A 134 25.58 -7.05 9.85
CA GLY A 134 26.87 -7.56 10.30
C GLY A 134 27.25 -8.89 9.67
N ALA A 135 26.31 -9.85 9.64
CA ALA A 135 26.48 -11.16 9.00
C ALA A 135 26.71 -11.04 7.50
N LEU A 136 26.08 -10.08 6.84
CA LEU A 136 26.28 -9.77 5.42
C LEU A 136 27.56 -8.99 5.13
N GLY A 137 28.25 -8.48 6.15
CA GLY A 137 29.46 -7.67 6.01
C GLY A 137 29.20 -6.30 5.41
N CYS A 138 28.03 -5.70 5.68
CA CYS A 138 27.65 -4.39 5.17
C CYS A 138 28.25 -3.27 6.01
N ARG A 139 28.74 -2.20 5.36
CA ARG A 139 28.96 -0.91 6.02
C ARG A 139 27.64 -0.18 6.07
N TYR A 140 27.22 0.32 7.24
CA TYR A 140 25.97 1.02 7.37
C TYR A 140 26.03 2.14 8.39
N VAL A 141 25.07 3.07 8.26
CA VAL A 141 24.78 4.16 9.20
C VAL A 141 23.26 4.22 9.36
N ALA A 142 22.78 4.25 10.59
CA ALA A 142 21.36 4.51 10.86
C ALA A 142 21.07 6.01 10.71
N ALA A 143 19.96 6.35 10.05
CA ALA A 143 19.49 7.72 9.98
C ALA A 143 19.01 8.19 11.36
N ASP A 144 19.22 9.46 11.66
CA ASP A 144 18.73 10.14 12.85
C ASP A 144 17.27 10.62 12.75
N PHE A 145 16.60 10.27 11.67
CA PHE A 145 15.18 10.55 11.40
C PHE A 145 14.45 9.28 10.95
N SER A 146 13.14 9.28 11.07
CA SER A 146 12.26 8.20 10.59
C SER A 146 11.46 8.65 9.37
N GLY A 147 11.26 7.72 8.42
CA GLY A 147 10.34 7.93 7.31
C GLY A 147 8.88 8.02 7.80
N LYS A 148 8.08 8.90 7.18
CA LYS A 148 6.63 8.92 7.43
C LYS A 148 5.98 7.61 6.94
N PRO A 149 4.85 7.19 7.54
CA PRO A 149 4.06 6.09 6.98
C PRO A 149 3.50 6.48 5.61
N GLY A 150 3.36 5.53 4.74
CA GLY A 150 2.74 5.75 3.43
C GLY A 150 3.19 4.72 2.39
N SER A 151 2.30 4.46 1.46
CA SER A 151 2.53 3.56 0.33
C SER A 151 1.94 4.16 -0.95
N SER A 152 2.65 4.02 -2.06
CA SER A 152 2.12 4.39 -3.37
C SER A 152 0.90 3.54 -3.77
N THR A 153 0.73 2.36 -3.20
CA THR A 153 -0.36 1.45 -3.55
C THR A 153 -1.74 1.96 -3.14
N ILE A 154 -1.81 2.87 -2.15
CA ILE A 154 -3.08 3.47 -1.73
C ILE A 154 -3.45 4.76 -2.50
N VAL A 155 -2.65 5.19 -3.47
CA VAL A 155 -2.94 6.44 -4.20
C VAL A 155 -4.22 6.37 -5.03
N PRO A 156 -4.54 5.27 -5.76
CA PRO A 156 -5.84 5.14 -6.42
C PRO A 156 -7.01 5.21 -5.43
N LEU A 157 -6.84 4.61 -4.24
CA LEU A 157 -7.81 4.68 -3.15
C LEU A 157 -7.98 6.12 -2.64
N ALA A 158 -6.88 6.81 -2.34
CA ALA A 158 -6.90 8.19 -1.86
C ALA A 158 -7.55 9.13 -2.89
N LYS A 159 -7.30 8.92 -4.20
CA LYS A 159 -7.98 9.67 -5.27
C LYS A 159 -9.48 9.44 -5.25
N ALA A 160 -9.92 8.17 -5.22
CA ALA A 160 -11.34 7.82 -5.23
C ALA A 160 -12.12 8.34 -4.02
N PHE A 161 -11.42 8.65 -2.92
CA PHE A 161 -12.00 9.20 -1.68
C PHE A 161 -11.67 10.68 -1.45
N HIS A 162 -11.15 11.41 -2.46
CA HIS A 162 -10.76 12.83 -2.38
C HIS A 162 -9.75 13.15 -1.27
N LYS A 163 -8.82 12.22 -1.00
CA LYS A 163 -7.81 12.28 0.06
C LYS A 163 -6.37 12.29 -0.46
N LEU A 164 -6.16 12.70 -1.71
CA LEU A 164 -4.82 12.71 -2.33
C LEU A 164 -3.80 13.49 -1.48
N HIS A 165 -4.19 14.66 -0.95
CA HIS A 165 -3.32 15.52 -0.15
C HIS A 165 -2.88 14.92 1.19
N GLU A 166 -3.57 13.86 1.66
CA GLU A 166 -3.15 13.08 2.84
C GLU A 166 -2.01 12.10 2.52
N VAL A 167 -1.78 11.77 1.24
CA VAL A 167 -0.88 10.70 0.79
C VAL A 167 0.28 11.20 -0.05
N VAL A 168 0.05 12.22 -0.87
CA VAL A 168 1.05 12.80 -1.77
C VAL A 168 1.21 14.30 -1.52
N PRO A 169 2.37 14.92 -1.85
CA PRO A 169 2.52 16.37 -1.83
C PRO A 169 1.52 17.08 -2.76
N ASP A 170 1.13 18.31 -2.43
CA ASP A 170 0.13 19.06 -3.19
C ASP A 170 0.46 19.17 -4.69
N VAL A 171 1.71 19.46 -5.03
CA VAL A 171 2.17 19.55 -6.43
C VAL A 171 2.05 18.21 -7.19
N VAL A 172 2.08 17.09 -6.46
CA VAL A 172 1.87 15.74 -7.02
C VAL A 172 0.38 15.46 -7.14
N ALA A 173 -0.44 15.87 -6.16
CA ALA A 173 -1.90 15.75 -6.22
C ALA A 173 -2.47 16.51 -7.42
N GLU A 174 -2.07 17.77 -7.61
CA GLU A 174 -2.45 18.60 -8.76
C GLU A 174 -2.05 17.94 -10.10
N TYR A 175 -0.86 17.34 -10.17
CA TYR A 175 -0.43 16.62 -11.36
C TYR A 175 -1.29 15.40 -11.66
N ILE A 176 -1.64 14.62 -10.62
CA ILE A 176 -2.51 13.43 -10.74
C ILE A 176 -3.90 13.83 -11.21
N GLU A 177 -4.47 14.88 -10.65
CA GLU A 177 -5.81 15.37 -10.99
C GLU A 177 -5.86 15.93 -12.41
N SER A 178 -4.93 16.82 -12.77
CA SER A 178 -4.88 17.43 -14.11
C SER A 178 -4.61 16.42 -15.23
N GLY A 179 -3.82 15.38 -14.96
CA GLY A 179 -3.51 14.29 -15.89
C GLY A 179 -4.54 13.15 -15.86
N ASN A 180 -5.55 13.23 -15.02
CA ASN A 180 -6.53 12.16 -14.77
C ASN A 180 -5.87 10.78 -14.57
N LEU A 181 -4.83 10.72 -13.72
CA LEU A 181 -4.09 9.50 -13.41
C LEU A 181 -4.73 8.73 -12.24
N PHE A 182 -4.44 7.42 -12.11
CA PHE A 182 -4.91 6.57 -11.00
C PHE A 182 -6.43 6.48 -10.87
N THR A 183 -7.13 6.20 -11.98
CA THR A 183 -8.60 6.19 -12.09
C THR A 183 -9.25 4.84 -11.79
N SER A 184 -8.48 3.83 -11.42
CA SER A 184 -8.95 2.43 -11.32
C SER A 184 -10.10 2.21 -10.32
N LEU A 185 -10.32 3.12 -9.38
CA LEU A 185 -11.37 3.02 -8.36
C LEU A 185 -12.45 4.13 -8.49
N GLU A 186 -12.47 4.91 -9.56
CA GLU A 186 -13.48 5.97 -9.75
C GLU A 186 -14.93 5.46 -9.85
N TYR A 187 -15.12 4.19 -10.21
CA TYR A 187 -16.43 3.55 -10.24
C TYR A 187 -17.09 3.42 -8.86
N VAL A 188 -16.28 3.43 -7.80
CA VAL A 188 -16.72 3.21 -6.40
C VAL A 188 -17.68 4.29 -5.94
N GLU A 189 -17.43 5.55 -6.29
CA GLU A 189 -18.31 6.67 -5.93
C GLU A 189 -19.73 6.49 -6.48
N LYS A 190 -19.84 6.10 -7.75
CA LYS A 190 -21.15 5.83 -8.39
C LYS A 190 -21.91 4.68 -7.70
N ILE A 191 -21.20 3.66 -7.24
CA ILE A 191 -21.80 2.56 -6.47
C ILE A 191 -22.31 3.09 -5.13
N TYR A 192 -21.50 3.87 -4.40
CA TYR A 192 -21.91 4.41 -3.10
C TYR A 192 -23.11 5.34 -3.22
N ASP A 193 -23.18 6.16 -4.26
CA ASP A 193 -24.32 7.05 -4.51
C ASP A 193 -25.57 6.24 -4.83
N ARG A 194 -25.47 5.23 -5.72
CA ARG A 194 -26.60 4.36 -6.09
C ARG A 194 -27.17 3.63 -4.88
N PHE A 195 -26.33 3.06 -4.02
CA PHE A 195 -26.74 2.27 -2.87
C PHE A 195 -26.76 3.06 -1.56
N ARG A 196 -26.70 4.39 -1.64
CA ARG A 196 -26.89 5.34 -0.52
C ARG A 196 -25.93 5.12 0.64
N VAL A 197 -24.68 4.72 0.34
CA VAL A 197 -23.64 4.56 1.35
C VAL A 197 -23.34 5.91 1.99
N LYS A 198 -23.61 6.01 3.30
CA LYS A 198 -23.50 7.26 4.06
C LYS A 198 -22.05 7.73 4.19
N PRO A 199 -21.78 9.04 4.32
CA PRO A 199 -20.43 9.60 4.44
C PRO A 199 -19.60 8.95 5.54
N GLU A 200 -20.19 8.69 6.72
CA GLU A 200 -19.48 8.07 7.85
C GLU A 200 -19.06 6.63 7.53
N ARG A 201 -19.87 5.91 6.71
CA ARG A 201 -19.53 4.57 6.25
C ARG A 201 -18.46 4.60 5.15
N ARG A 202 -18.50 5.59 4.25
CA ARG A 202 -17.43 5.80 3.26
C ARG A 202 -16.09 6.05 3.95
N GLU A 203 -16.09 6.84 5.01
CA GLU A 203 -14.89 7.09 5.83
C GLU A 203 -14.38 5.81 6.50
N HIS A 204 -15.27 5.00 7.08
CA HIS A 204 -14.93 3.68 7.60
C HIS A 204 -14.34 2.76 6.51
N ILE A 205 -14.98 2.67 5.34
CA ILE A 205 -14.51 1.87 4.21
C ILE A 205 -13.09 2.31 3.78
N TYR A 206 -12.84 3.62 3.70
CA TYR A 206 -11.51 4.14 3.40
C TYR A 206 -10.47 3.66 4.41
N ARG A 207 -10.76 3.82 5.70
CA ARG A 207 -9.84 3.38 6.77
C ARG A 207 -9.62 1.87 6.76
N THR A 208 -10.66 1.09 6.52
CA THR A 208 -10.57 -0.37 6.34
C THR A 208 -9.65 -0.72 5.17
N ALA A 209 -9.82 -0.07 4.01
CA ALA A 209 -9.00 -0.33 2.83
C ALA A 209 -7.52 0.06 3.04
N VAL A 210 -7.24 1.16 3.74
CA VAL A 210 -5.86 1.56 4.11
C VAL A 210 -5.23 0.52 5.05
N THR A 211 -5.98 0.06 6.05
CA THR A 211 -5.52 -0.97 7.01
C THR A 211 -5.29 -2.31 6.30
N ALA A 212 -6.21 -2.72 5.42
CA ALA A 212 -6.11 -3.93 4.62
C ALA A 212 -4.89 -3.89 3.67
N ALA A 213 -4.61 -2.76 3.04
CA ALA A 213 -3.42 -2.57 2.20
C ALA A 213 -2.11 -2.71 3.01
N ALA A 214 -2.08 -2.23 4.26
CA ALA A 214 -0.93 -2.40 5.13
C ALA A 214 -0.72 -3.87 5.53
N LEU A 215 -1.79 -4.60 5.87
CA LEU A 215 -1.74 -6.04 6.11
C LEU A 215 -1.32 -6.82 4.86
N ALA A 216 -1.84 -6.44 3.67
CA ALA A 216 -1.44 -7.04 2.41
C ALA A 216 0.07 -6.97 2.18
N ALA A 217 0.68 -5.81 2.45
CA ALA A 217 2.13 -5.63 2.36
C ALA A 217 2.87 -6.53 3.36
N LYS A 218 2.37 -6.67 4.58
CA LYS A 218 2.96 -7.54 5.63
C LYS A 218 2.92 -9.02 5.24
N TYR A 219 1.81 -9.47 4.69
CA TYR A 219 1.61 -10.89 4.35
C TYR A 219 1.91 -11.23 2.88
N SER A 220 2.50 -10.30 2.12
CA SER A 220 2.83 -10.47 0.69
C SER A 220 1.63 -10.88 -0.16
N ALA A 221 0.43 -10.42 0.22
CA ALA A 221 -0.82 -10.70 -0.49
C ALA A 221 -1.06 -9.70 -1.64
N ASP A 222 -1.98 -10.04 -2.55
CA ASP A 222 -2.33 -9.18 -3.69
C ASP A 222 -3.09 -7.93 -3.21
N VAL A 223 -2.38 -6.81 -3.19
CA VAL A 223 -2.91 -5.55 -2.68
C VAL A 223 -4.03 -4.97 -3.55
N GLU A 224 -4.04 -5.22 -4.86
CA GLU A 224 -5.09 -4.70 -5.76
C GLU A 224 -6.40 -5.44 -5.49
N LYS A 225 -6.37 -6.77 -5.36
CA LYS A 225 -7.53 -7.57 -4.95
C LYS A 225 -8.05 -7.16 -3.57
N ILE A 226 -7.15 -6.97 -2.61
CA ILE A 226 -7.51 -6.60 -1.23
C ILE A 226 -8.17 -5.23 -1.18
N ILE A 227 -7.62 -4.22 -1.88
CA ILE A 227 -8.26 -2.90 -1.94
C ILE A 227 -9.64 -3.00 -2.61
N THR A 228 -9.77 -3.78 -3.69
CA THR A 228 -11.06 -3.99 -4.36
C THR A 228 -12.09 -4.62 -3.42
N ALA A 229 -11.74 -5.67 -2.68
CA ALA A 229 -12.62 -6.26 -1.70
C ALA A 229 -12.99 -5.26 -0.58
N ALA A 230 -12.00 -4.54 -0.07
CA ALA A 230 -12.18 -3.57 1.02
C ALA A 230 -13.09 -2.39 0.65
N VAL A 231 -12.99 -1.86 -0.58
CA VAL A 231 -13.89 -0.75 -0.99
C VAL A 231 -15.32 -1.21 -1.27
N LEU A 232 -15.55 -2.49 -1.45
CA LEU A 232 -16.88 -3.04 -1.76
C LEU A 232 -17.53 -3.79 -0.59
N HIS A 233 -16.79 -4.12 0.50
CA HIS A 233 -17.30 -4.98 1.57
C HIS A 233 -18.61 -4.48 2.20
N ASP A 234 -18.76 -3.19 2.35
CA ASP A 234 -19.94 -2.54 2.94
C ASP A 234 -20.80 -1.74 1.92
N ALA A 235 -20.59 -1.98 0.62
CA ALA A 235 -21.36 -1.31 -0.45
C ALA A 235 -22.86 -1.58 -0.34
N GLY A 236 -23.25 -2.75 0.19
CA GLY A 236 -24.62 -3.18 0.42
C GLY A 236 -25.24 -2.80 1.78
N LYS A 237 -24.55 -2.01 2.62
CA LYS A 237 -24.94 -1.78 4.05
C LYS A 237 -26.30 -1.15 4.24
N TYR A 238 -26.81 -0.44 3.25
CA TYR A 238 -28.05 0.34 3.34
C TYR A 238 -29.16 -0.13 2.40
N VAL A 239 -29.00 -1.33 1.83
CA VAL A 239 -29.98 -1.96 0.97
C VAL A 239 -30.25 -3.38 1.43
N SER A 240 -31.51 -3.84 1.35
CA SER A 240 -31.87 -5.21 1.71
C SER A 240 -31.86 -6.12 0.48
N VAL A 241 -31.78 -7.44 0.72
CA VAL A 241 -31.95 -8.47 -0.31
C VAL A 241 -33.23 -8.23 -1.11
N ARG A 242 -34.36 -8.02 -0.43
CA ARG A 242 -35.66 -7.76 -1.06
C ARG A 242 -35.65 -6.55 -1.99
N GLN A 243 -35.02 -5.43 -1.57
CA GLN A 243 -34.94 -4.23 -2.42
C GLN A 243 -34.15 -4.51 -3.71
N LEU A 244 -33.07 -5.27 -3.63
CA LEU A 244 -32.27 -5.62 -4.80
C LEU A 244 -32.98 -6.64 -5.68
N GLU A 245 -33.75 -7.58 -5.13
CA GLU A 245 -34.60 -8.48 -5.91
C GLU A 245 -35.68 -7.74 -6.69
N ASP A 246 -36.31 -6.73 -6.08
CA ASP A 246 -37.27 -5.85 -6.78
C ASP A 246 -36.62 -5.08 -7.94
N GLU A 247 -35.30 -4.88 -7.92
CA GLU A 247 -34.49 -4.34 -9.03
C GLU A 247 -34.02 -5.43 -10.02
N GLY A 248 -34.30 -6.71 -9.76
CA GLY A 248 -33.96 -7.83 -10.66
C GLY A 248 -32.64 -8.54 -10.33
N PHE A 249 -31.99 -8.26 -9.20
CA PHE A 249 -30.82 -9.00 -8.73
C PHE A 249 -31.21 -10.39 -8.21
N VAL A 250 -30.28 -11.35 -8.32
CA VAL A 250 -30.52 -12.75 -7.93
C VAL A 250 -29.61 -13.13 -6.76
N PHE A 251 -30.22 -13.72 -5.75
CA PHE A 251 -29.57 -14.20 -4.54
C PHE A 251 -29.68 -15.72 -4.39
N ASP A 252 -28.78 -16.31 -3.64
CA ASP A 252 -28.90 -17.69 -3.17
C ASP A 252 -29.85 -17.81 -1.97
N SER A 253 -30.21 -19.06 -1.61
CA SER A 253 -31.13 -19.32 -0.49
C SER A 253 -30.60 -18.82 0.86
N GLU A 254 -29.27 -18.82 1.05
CA GLU A 254 -28.66 -18.39 2.32
C GLU A 254 -28.90 -16.89 2.59
N ALA A 255 -29.01 -16.08 1.55
CA ALA A 255 -29.28 -14.65 1.68
C ALA A 255 -30.66 -14.36 2.31
N HIS A 256 -31.65 -15.27 2.12
CA HIS A 256 -32.99 -15.12 2.69
C HIS A 256 -33.09 -15.57 4.14
N ASP A 257 -32.24 -16.50 4.54
CA ASP A 257 -32.25 -17.08 5.88
C ASP A 257 -31.24 -16.43 6.84
N CYS A 258 -30.48 -15.43 6.35
CA CYS A 258 -29.43 -14.78 7.14
C CYS A 258 -29.99 -13.80 8.19
N PRO A 259 -29.33 -13.68 9.36
CA PRO A 259 -29.66 -12.62 10.32
C PRO A 259 -29.52 -11.22 9.69
N PRO A 260 -30.40 -10.26 10.03
CA PRO A 260 -30.34 -8.89 9.48
C PRO A 260 -29.00 -8.18 9.66
N ALA A 261 -28.25 -8.53 10.70
CA ALA A 261 -26.92 -7.97 10.98
C ALA A 261 -25.89 -8.27 9.91
N VAL A 262 -26.04 -9.39 9.18
CA VAL A 262 -25.10 -9.86 8.16
C VAL A 262 -25.66 -9.81 6.72
N GLU A 263 -26.91 -9.38 6.55
CA GLU A 263 -27.56 -9.24 5.23
C GLU A 263 -26.72 -8.44 4.24
N HIS A 264 -25.99 -7.43 4.73
CA HIS A 264 -25.12 -6.58 3.90
C HIS A 264 -23.92 -7.33 3.28
N CYS A 265 -23.54 -8.47 3.82
CA CYS A 265 -22.50 -9.31 3.23
C CYS A 265 -22.97 -9.90 1.90
N TYR A 266 -24.24 -10.30 1.83
CA TYR A 266 -24.88 -10.86 0.65
C TYR A 266 -25.20 -9.77 -0.39
N THR A 267 -25.78 -8.65 0.03
CA THR A 267 -26.06 -7.53 -0.87
C THR A 267 -24.76 -6.90 -1.39
N GLY A 268 -23.70 -6.81 -0.57
CA GLY A 268 -22.38 -6.34 -0.98
C GLY A 268 -21.71 -7.25 -2.02
N GLU A 269 -21.78 -8.56 -1.85
CA GLU A 269 -21.27 -9.52 -2.84
C GLU A 269 -21.99 -9.39 -4.20
N VAL A 270 -23.34 -9.31 -4.19
CA VAL A 270 -24.12 -9.17 -5.40
C VAL A 270 -23.86 -7.83 -6.09
N ILE A 271 -23.72 -6.74 -5.35
CA ILE A 271 -23.32 -5.43 -5.90
C ILE A 271 -21.91 -5.51 -6.50
N ALA A 272 -20.97 -6.16 -5.86
CA ALA A 272 -19.63 -6.34 -6.40
C ALA A 272 -19.65 -7.14 -7.70
N ARG A 273 -20.39 -8.25 -7.74
CA ARG A 273 -20.50 -9.12 -8.92
C ARG A 273 -21.23 -8.45 -10.07
N ASP A 274 -22.43 -7.93 -9.85
CA ASP A 274 -23.37 -7.56 -10.93
C ASP A 274 -23.25 -6.07 -11.33
N VAL A 275 -22.79 -5.20 -10.41
CA VAL A 275 -22.66 -3.76 -10.66
C VAL A 275 -21.22 -3.33 -10.86
N ALA A 276 -20.28 -3.83 -10.03
CA ALA A 276 -18.86 -3.56 -10.20
C ALA A 276 -18.18 -4.52 -11.19
N HIS A 277 -18.90 -5.54 -11.68
CA HIS A 277 -18.43 -6.56 -12.63
C HIS A 277 -17.17 -7.31 -12.14
N ILE A 278 -17.13 -7.60 -10.85
CA ILE A 278 -16.08 -8.41 -10.23
C ILE A 278 -16.45 -9.89 -10.41
N ASP A 279 -15.61 -10.65 -11.09
CA ASP A 279 -15.76 -12.10 -11.33
C ASP A 279 -14.78 -12.94 -10.50
N ASP A 280 -13.82 -12.29 -9.81
CA ASP A 280 -12.85 -12.95 -8.95
C ASP A 280 -13.52 -13.50 -7.68
N ARG A 281 -13.59 -14.84 -7.60
CA ARG A 281 -14.26 -15.54 -6.51
C ARG A 281 -13.67 -15.26 -5.13
N GLU A 282 -12.37 -15.01 -5.06
CA GLU A 282 -11.70 -14.71 -3.78
C GLU A 282 -12.12 -13.34 -3.26
N ILE A 283 -12.26 -12.34 -4.14
CA ILE A 283 -12.78 -11.01 -3.79
C ILE A 283 -14.23 -11.11 -3.33
N LEU A 284 -15.09 -11.79 -4.10
CA LEU A 284 -16.51 -11.94 -3.78
C LEU A 284 -16.69 -12.67 -2.44
N ARG A 285 -15.94 -13.74 -2.22
CA ARG A 285 -16.00 -14.48 -0.96
C ARG A 285 -15.48 -13.66 0.22
N ALA A 286 -14.46 -12.84 0.05
CA ALA A 286 -13.99 -11.94 1.10
C ALA A 286 -15.06 -10.91 1.50
N ILE A 287 -15.83 -10.38 0.54
CA ILE A 287 -16.97 -9.50 0.81
C ILE A 287 -18.05 -10.27 1.56
N ARG A 288 -18.36 -11.49 1.15
CA ARG A 288 -19.36 -12.36 1.78
C ARG A 288 -19.02 -12.67 3.24
N LEU A 289 -17.77 -12.93 3.54
CA LEU A 289 -17.31 -13.44 4.84
C LEU A 289 -16.79 -12.38 5.81
N HIS A 290 -16.76 -11.11 5.42
CA HIS A 290 -16.06 -10.08 6.20
C HIS A 290 -16.62 -9.86 7.63
N THR A 291 -17.87 -10.25 7.89
CA THR A 291 -18.49 -10.13 9.21
C THR A 291 -18.58 -11.49 9.94
N THR A 292 -18.90 -12.57 9.22
CA THR A 292 -19.15 -13.89 9.84
C THR A 292 -17.89 -14.72 9.97
N GLY A 293 -16.93 -14.55 9.08
CA GLY A 293 -15.80 -15.45 8.92
C GLY A 293 -16.22 -16.83 8.39
N ASP A 294 -15.24 -17.72 8.26
CA ASP A 294 -15.38 -19.13 7.90
C ASP A 294 -14.12 -19.89 8.37
N ALA A 295 -14.22 -21.22 8.51
CA ALA A 295 -13.12 -22.07 8.95
C ALA A 295 -11.93 -22.08 7.94
N ASP A 296 -12.22 -22.07 6.64
CA ASP A 296 -11.23 -22.22 5.56
C ASP A 296 -10.95 -20.92 4.80
N MET A 297 -10.79 -19.81 5.53
CA MET A 297 -10.51 -18.50 4.90
C MET A 297 -9.12 -18.43 4.31
N THR A 298 -9.02 -17.85 3.10
CA THR A 298 -7.74 -17.46 2.47
C THR A 298 -7.09 -16.31 3.22
N THR A 299 -5.82 -16.02 2.92
CA THR A 299 -5.12 -14.86 3.50
C THR A 299 -5.82 -13.55 3.16
N LEU A 300 -6.35 -13.40 1.93
CA LEU A 300 -7.10 -12.22 1.51
C LEU A 300 -8.35 -12.03 2.37
N GLU A 301 -9.14 -13.08 2.52
CA GLU A 301 -10.38 -13.05 3.31
C GLU A 301 -10.12 -12.72 4.78
N LYS A 302 -9.09 -13.32 5.39
CA LYS A 302 -8.64 -13.00 6.76
C LYS A 302 -8.21 -11.54 6.91
N ILE A 303 -7.53 -10.98 5.90
CA ILE A 303 -7.11 -9.58 5.91
C ILE A 303 -8.33 -8.66 5.92
N ILE A 304 -9.36 -8.92 5.09
CA ILE A 304 -10.57 -8.07 5.05
C ILE A 304 -11.32 -8.16 6.37
N PHE A 305 -11.53 -9.38 6.89
CA PHE A 305 -12.17 -9.62 8.19
C PHE A 305 -11.46 -8.86 9.33
N CYS A 306 -10.14 -9.00 9.43
CA CYS A 306 -9.37 -8.30 10.46
C CYS A 306 -9.38 -6.77 10.25
N ALA A 307 -9.19 -6.30 9.02
CA ALA A 307 -9.08 -4.88 8.71
C ALA A 307 -10.37 -4.11 9.04
N ASP A 308 -11.54 -4.68 8.79
CA ASP A 308 -12.82 -4.09 9.16
C ASP A 308 -12.92 -3.86 10.68
N TYR A 309 -12.48 -4.83 11.49
CA TYR A 309 -12.52 -4.72 12.94
C TYR A 309 -11.47 -3.78 13.51
N ILE A 310 -10.23 -3.78 12.96
CA ILE A 310 -9.08 -3.06 13.54
C ILE A 310 -8.74 -1.75 12.84
N GLU A 311 -9.53 -1.26 11.88
CA GLU A 311 -9.22 -0.02 11.17
C GLU A 311 -8.90 1.12 12.16
N TYR A 312 -8.04 2.04 11.76
CA TYR A 312 -7.41 2.99 12.69
C TYR A 312 -8.35 3.99 13.35
N GLY A 313 -9.60 4.12 12.91
CA GLY A 313 -10.64 4.90 13.57
C GLY A 313 -11.42 4.13 14.65
N ARG A 314 -11.20 2.81 14.79
CA ARG A 314 -11.84 2.01 15.84
C ARG A 314 -11.19 2.29 17.20
N THR A 315 -12.02 2.52 18.19
CA THR A 315 -11.63 2.82 19.59
C THR A 315 -12.20 1.82 20.60
N THR A 316 -12.70 0.67 20.12
CA THR A 316 -13.24 -0.39 20.96
C THR A 316 -12.19 -0.85 21.99
N PRO A 317 -12.55 -1.09 23.26
CA PRO A 317 -11.61 -1.61 24.24
C PRO A 317 -10.89 -2.87 23.75
N GLY A 318 -9.57 -2.92 23.87
CA GLY A 318 -8.75 -4.04 23.41
C GLY A 318 -8.32 -4.01 21.95
N VAL A 319 -8.89 -3.16 21.10
CA VAL A 319 -8.59 -3.11 19.65
C VAL A 319 -7.11 -2.88 19.34
N GLU A 320 -6.38 -2.10 20.15
CA GLU A 320 -4.95 -1.87 19.96
C GLU A 320 -4.11 -3.14 20.11
N THR A 321 -4.52 -4.04 21.00
CA THR A 321 -3.85 -5.33 21.18
C THR A 321 -4.11 -6.23 19.97
N ILE A 322 -5.35 -6.28 19.49
CA ILE A 322 -5.73 -7.04 18.31
C ILE A 322 -5.04 -6.46 17.05
N ARG A 323 -4.98 -5.13 16.94
CA ARG A 323 -4.28 -4.44 15.85
C ARG A 323 -2.81 -4.83 15.77
N ARG A 324 -2.10 -4.86 16.89
CA ARG A 324 -0.71 -5.33 16.95
C ARG A 324 -0.60 -6.81 16.58
N GLU A 325 -1.49 -7.65 17.10
CA GLU A 325 -1.48 -9.07 16.80
C GLU A 325 -1.75 -9.36 15.31
N ALA A 326 -2.63 -8.60 14.65
CA ALA A 326 -2.92 -8.77 13.23
C ALA A 326 -1.68 -8.56 12.33
N PHE A 327 -0.69 -7.76 12.75
CA PHE A 327 0.59 -7.64 12.04
C PHE A 327 1.62 -8.72 12.41
N ILE A 328 1.29 -9.63 13.34
CA ILE A 328 2.15 -10.76 13.75
C ILE A 328 1.55 -12.07 13.26
N ASN A 329 0.28 -12.32 13.55
CA ASN A 329 -0.44 -13.55 13.23
C ASN A 329 -1.93 -13.28 13.01
N LEU A 330 -2.38 -13.38 11.74
CA LEU A 330 -3.78 -13.13 11.35
C LEU A 330 -4.76 -14.11 12.02
N ASP A 331 -4.41 -15.41 12.13
CA ASP A 331 -5.30 -16.39 12.71
C ASP A 331 -5.58 -16.11 14.18
N LYS A 332 -4.54 -15.73 14.91
CA LYS A 332 -4.69 -15.34 16.31
C LYS A 332 -5.48 -14.06 16.47
N ALA A 333 -5.25 -13.06 15.59
CA ALA A 333 -6.06 -11.84 15.59
C ALA A 333 -7.53 -12.12 15.32
N MET A 334 -7.84 -13.00 14.36
CA MET A 334 -9.24 -13.44 14.10
C MET A 334 -9.89 -14.07 15.33
N ILE A 335 -9.20 -14.98 16.01
CA ILE A 335 -9.71 -15.61 17.26
C ILE A 335 -10.00 -14.51 18.29
N MET A 336 -9.09 -13.57 18.48
CA MET A 336 -9.30 -12.46 19.43
C MET A 336 -10.47 -11.56 19.05
N ILE A 337 -10.76 -11.39 17.74
CA ILE A 337 -11.92 -10.64 17.25
C ILE A 337 -13.22 -11.42 17.55
N ILE A 338 -13.22 -12.74 17.30
CA ILE A 338 -14.39 -13.60 17.54
C ILE A 338 -14.75 -13.67 19.04
N ASP A 339 -13.73 -13.64 19.89
CA ASP A 339 -13.89 -13.71 21.36
C ASP A 339 -14.26 -12.36 22.00
N SER A 340 -14.27 -11.24 21.24
CA SER A 340 -14.52 -9.88 21.75
C SER A 340 -15.97 -9.44 21.60
#